data_db31ddb1d437417b85a5c8a63cf7180c
#
_entry.id   db31ddb1d437417b85a5c8a63cf7180c
#
_cell.length_a   1.000
_cell.length_b   1.000
_cell.length_c   1.000
_cell.angle_alpha   90.00
_cell.angle_beta   90.00
_cell.angle_gamma   90.00
#
_symmetry.space_group_name_H-M   'P 1'
#
loop_
_entity.id
_entity.type
_entity.pdbx_description
1 polymer ?
#
loop_
_entity_poly.entity_id
_entity_poly.type
_entity_poly.pdbx_seq_one_letter_code
_entity_poly.pdbx_strand_id
1 'polypeptide(L)'
;YKLYNLFFLNKVKIDQLISSYDHIENYTVFKKYPSSLIVQLTETNYLAHVNQNGKNFYLGSNGKLIKAENDNKKLPNIFGNLDLNEFFKLKKTIDESNYNFYEIESLFFFPSKRWDIEMASGVLIKLPKKRLKESFNLSLEILNDKNFKNIKVIDVRQEKQIVINE
;
A
#
# COMPACT_ATOMS: atom_id res chain seq x y z
N TYR A 1 6.78 -29.30 -34.66
CA TYR A 1 5.71 -28.55 -34.00
C TYR A 1 4.90 -29.49 -33.13
N LYS A 2 5.05 -29.43 -31.78
CA LYS A 2 4.15 -30.15 -30.86
C LYS A 2 2.83 -29.41 -30.83
N LEU A 3 1.79 -29.98 -31.43
CA LEU A 3 0.40 -29.52 -31.25
C LEU A 3 -0.01 -29.80 -29.80
N TYR A 4 0.07 -28.76 -28.95
CA TYR A 4 -0.50 -28.83 -27.62
C TYR A 4 -2.02 -28.75 -27.76
N ASN A 5 -2.70 -29.85 -27.49
CA ASN A 5 -4.15 -29.88 -27.50
C ASN A 5 -4.68 -29.05 -26.31
N LEU A 6 -5.48 -28.01 -26.59
CA LEU A 6 -6.11 -27.12 -25.60
C LEU A 6 -6.91 -27.87 -24.52
N PHE A 7 -7.35 -29.11 -24.81
CA PHE A 7 -8.03 -29.97 -23.84
C PHE A 7 -7.12 -30.41 -22.68
N PHE A 8 -5.80 -30.52 -22.90
CA PHE A 8 -4.83 -30.95 -21.90
C PHE A 8 -4.08 -29.78 -21.23
N LEU A 9 -4.47 -28.54 -21.51
CA LEU A 9 -3.89 -27.37 -20.85
C LEU A 9 -4.32 -27.35 -19.38
N ASN A 10 -3.41 -27.76 -18.51
CA ASN A 10 -3.67 -27.84 -17.08
C ASN A 10 -3.66 -26.42 -16.49
N LYS A 11 -4.82 -26.01 -15.93
CA LYS A 11 -4.98 -24.70 -15.24
C LYS A 11 -3.89 -24.50 -14.20
N VAL A 12 -3.49 -25.53 -13.46
CA VAL A 12 -2.46 -25.48 -12.42
C VAL A 12 -1.11 -25.01 -12.97
N LYS A 13 -0.74 -25.43 -14.20
CA LYS A 13 0.52 -24.96 -14.81
C LYS A 13 0.47 -23.49 -15.20
N ILE A 14 -0.67 -23.01 -15.66
CA ILE A 14 -0.88 -21.58 -15.98
C ILE A 14 -0.83 -20.76 -14.69
N ASP A 15 -1.52 -21.22 -13.64
CA ASP A 15 -1.54 -20.59 -12.33
C ASP A 15 -0.12 -20.49 -11.75
N GLN A 16 0.65 -21.57 -11.81
CA GLN A 16 2.05 -21.60 -11.36
C GLN A 16 2.94 -20.63 -12.14
N LEU A 17 2.78 -20.60 -13.46
CA LEU A 17 3.56 -19.70 -14.32
C LEU A 17 3.23 -18.23 -13.99
N ILE A 18 1.96 -17.88 -13.95
CA ILE A 18 1.54 -16.48 -13.73
C ILE A 18 1.85 -16.02 -12.30
N SER A 19 1.68 -16.88 -11.31
CA SER A 19 1.99 -16.55 -9.91
C SER A 19 3.48 -16.30 -9.65
N SER A 20 4.36 -16.74 -10.57
CA SER A 20 5.79 -16.41 -10.50
C SER A 20 6.11 -14.95 -10.90
N TYR A 21 5.16 -14.23 -11.48
CA TYR A 21 5.32 -12.81 -11.82
C TYR A 21 4.70 -11.92 -10.74
N ASP A 22 5.54 -11.22 -9.99
CA ASP A 22 5.11 -10.43 -8.83
C ASP A 22 4.29 -9.19 -9.19
N HIS A 23 4.45 -8.68 -10.42
CA HIS A 23 3.74 -7.50 -10.92
C HIS A 23 2.34 -7.80 -11.47
N ILE A 24 1.89 -9.05 -11.45
CA ILE A 24 0.54 -9.41 -11.89
C ILE A 24 -0.40 -9.44 -10.69
N GLU A 25 -1.45 -8.62 -10.75
CA GLU A 25 -2.52 -8.57 -9.77
C GLU A 25 -3.50 -9.72 -9.97
N ASN A 26 -3.97 -9.85 -11.21
CA ASN A 26 -4.99 -10.80 -11.56
C ASN A 26 -4.85 -11.24 -13.02
N TYR A 27 -5.49 -12.36 -13.37
CA TYR A 27 -5.52 -12.82 -14.77
C TYR A 27 -6.79 -13.60 -15.06
N THR A 28 -7.18 -13.62 -16.35
CA THR A 28 -8.28 -14.42 -16.86
C THR A 28 -7.83 -15.16 -18.12
N VAL A 29 -8.20 -16.43 -18.23
CA VAL A 29 -7.84 -17.28 -19.37
C VAL A 29 -9.09 -17.67 -20.13
N PHE A 30 -9.12 -17.35 -21.41
CA PHE A 30 -10.19 -17.72 -22.34
C PHE A 30 -9.65 -18.74 -23.36
N LYS A 31 -10.36 -19.87 -23.52
CA LYS A 31 -10.07 -20.83 -24.58
C LYS A 31 -10.90 -20.48 -25.81
N LYS A 32 -10.25 -20.19 -26.91
CA LYS A 32 -10.89 -19.96 -28.23
C LYS A 32 -10.59 -21.16 -29.11
N TYR A 33 -11.57 -22.06 -29.25
CA TYR A 33 -11.41 -23.25 -30.06
C TYR A 33 -11.22 -22.91 -31.55
N PRO A 34 -10.49 -23.74 -32.34
CA PRO A 34 -9.91 -25.04 -31.93
C PRO A 34 -8.52 -24.95 -31.23
N SER A 35 -7.78 -23.85 -31.35
CA SER A 35 -6.35 -23.86 -31.03
C SER A 35 -5.79 -22.58 -30.38
N SER A 36 -6.63 -21.65 -29.95
CA SER A 36 -6.17 -20.36 -29.40
C SER A 36 -6.45 -20.23 -27.90
N LEU A 37 -5.48 -19.65 -27.18
CA LEU A 37 -5.59 -19.27 -25.79
C LEU A 37 -5.40 -17.76 -25.68
N ILE A 38 -6.34 -17.07 -25.03
CA ILE A 38 -6.26 -15.65 -24.73
C ILE A 38 -6.04 -15.54 -23.23
N VAL A 39 -4.93 -14.91 -22.82
CA VAL A 39 -4.65 -14.59 -21.41
C VAL A 39 -4.75 -13.08 -21.25
N GLN A 40 -5.67 -12.65 -20.42
CA GLN A 40 -5.87 -11.27 -20.07
C GLN A 40 -5.25 -11.03 -18.69
N LEU A 41 -4.30 -10.09 -18.61
CA LEU A 41 -3.56 -9.79 -17.39
C LEU A 41 -3.96 -8.41 -16.87
N THR A 42 -4.01 -8.27 -15.55
CA THR A 42 -4.12 -7.00 -14.84
C THR A 42 -2.85 -6.80 -14.04
N GLU A 43 -2.18 -5.66 -14.25
CA GLU A 43 -0.98 -5.33 -13.48
C GLU A 43 -1.35 -4.82 -12.08
N THR A 44 -0.47 -5.08 -11.11
CA THR A 44 -0.62 -4.58 -9.75
C THR A 44 -0.33 -3.08 -9.69
N ASN A 45 -1.07 -2.36 -8.83
CA ASN A 45 -0.77 -0.98 -8.53
C ASN A 45 0.33 -0.91 -7.47
N TYR A 46 1.31 -0.05 -7.69
CA TYR A 46 2.35 0.19 -6.68
C TYR A 46 1.83 1.18 -5.64
N LEU A 47 1.96 0.82 -4.37
CA LEU A 47 1.39 1.57 -3.24
C LEU A 47 2.45 2.32 -2.44
N ALA A 48 3.63 1.75 -2.26
CA ALA A 48 4.66 2.35 -1.42
C ALA A 48 6.06 1.86 -1.81
N HIS A 49 7.07 2.61 -1.39
CA HIS A 49 8.47 2.18 -1.39
C HIS A 49 8.78 1.43 -0.08
N VAL A 50 9.51 0.33 -0.20
CA VAL A 50 10.00 -0.47 0.94
C VAL A 50 11.48 -0.74 0.74
N ASN A 51 12.31 -0.40 1.72
CA ASN A 51 13.70 -0.85 1.74
C ASN A 51 13.81 -2.10 2.62
N GLN A 52 14.28 -3.18 2.05
CA GLN A 52 14.54 -4.42 2.77
C GLN A 52 15.98 -4.89 2.53
N ASN A 53 16.77 -4.96 3.58
CA ASN A 53 18.18 -5.37 3.52
C ASN A 53 19.00 -4.55 2.50
N GLY A 54 18.79 -3.25 2.44
CA GLY A 54 19.51 -2.33 1.54
C GLY A 54 19.06 -2.40 0.07
N LYS A 55 17.98 -3.13 -0.23
CA LYS A 55 17.39 -3.21 -1.57
C LYS A 55 16.04 -2.52 -1.59
N ASN A 56 15.77 -1.78 -2.66
CA ASN A 56 14.52 -1.05 -2.84
C ASN A 56 13.49 -1.91 -3.59
N PHE A 57 12.28 -1.90 -3.05
CA PHE A 57 11.12 -2.58 -3.61
C PHE A 57 9.93 -1.63 -3.66
N TYR A 58 9.01 -1.90 -4.58
CA TYR A 58 7.65 -1.42 -4.53
C TYR A 58 6.76 -2.44 -3.82
N LEU A 59 5.90 -1.98 -2.93
CA LEU A 59 4.80 -2.79 -2.41
C LEU A 59 3.63 -2.70 -3.38
N GLY A 60 3.23 -3.83 -3.93
CA GLY A 60 2.07 -3.93 -4.82
C GLY A 60 0.74 -4.02 -4.07
N SER A 61 -0.37 -3.67 -4.74
CA SER A 61 -1.74 -3.88 -4.23
C SER A 61 -2.05 -5.35 -3.97
N ASN A 62 -1.34 -6.27 -4.64
CA ASN A 62 -1.39 -7.71 -4.40
C ASN A 62 -0.59 -8.17 -3.17
N GLY A 63 0.03 -7.25 -2.43
CA GLY A 63 0.84 -7.55 -1.23
C GLY A 63 2.24 -8.10 -1.52
N LYS A 64 2.66 -8.15 -2.78
CA LYS A 64 4.00 -8.61 -3.15
C LYS A 64 5.00 -7.46 -3.18
N LEU A 65 6.27 -7.79 -2.90
CA LEU A 65 7.39 -6.87 -3.06
C LEU A 65 8.00 -7.05 -4.45
N ILE A 66 7.96 -6.00 -5.24
CA ILE A 66 8.44 -5.96 -6.61
C ILE A 66 9.72 -5.14 -6.63
N LYS A 67 10.80 -5.69 -7.17
CA LYS A 67 12.09 -5.00 -7.23
C LYS A 67 11.95 -3.67 -7.97
N ALA A 68 12.35 -2.58 -7.33
CA ALA A 68 12.37 -1.26 -7.95
C ALA A 68 13.63 -1.13 -8.80
N GLU A 69 13.47 -1.15 -10.13
CA GLU A 69 14.60 -0.96 -11.06
C GLU A 69 14.86 0.52 -11.32
N ASN A 70 13.83 1.36 -11.32
CA ASN A 70 13.91 2.81 -11.50
C ASN A 70 13.02 3.50 -10.45
N ASP A 71 13.63 4.30 -9.60
CA ASP A 71 12.96 4.93 -8.45
C ASP A 71 12.33 6.29 -8.82
N ASN A 72 11.43 6.30 -9.80
CA ASN A 72 10.82 7.53 -10.32
C ASN A 72 9.35 7.70 -9.93
N LYS A 73 8.79 6.82 -9.10
CA LYS A 73 7.37 6.91 -8.72
C LYS A 73 7.22 7.69 -7.41
N LYS A 74 6.37 8.70 -7.42
CA LYS A 74 6.00 9.43 -6.20
C LYS A 74 5.04 8.57 -5.37
N LEU A 75 5.60 7.82 -4.44
CA LEU A 75 4.91 6.91 -3.53
C LEU A 75 5.44 7.12 -2.11
N PRO A 76 4.63 6.91 -1.07
CA PRO A 76 5.10 6.99 0.30
C PRO A 76 6.19 5.95 0.62
N ASN A 77 7.15 6.32 1.44
CA ASN A 77 8.18 5.42 1.95
C ASN A 77 7.69 4.71 3.21
N ILE A 78 7.88 3.40 3.31
CA ILE A 78 7.57 2.64 4.53
C ILE A 78 8.85 2.36 5.30
N PHE A 79 8.88 2.77 6.56
CA PHE A 79 9.95 2.52 7.51
C PHE A 79 9.49 1.58 8.62
N GLY A 80 10.37 0.69 9.05
CA GLY A 80 10.08 -0.32 10.07
C GLY A 80 9.91 -1.72 9.48
N ASN A 81 9.56 -2.68 10.34
CA ASN A 81 9.37 -4.07 9.91
C ASN A 81 7.93 -4.26 9.39
N LEU A 82 7.76 -4.14 8.08
CA LEU A 82 6.47 -4.15 7.41
C LEU A 82 5.61 -5.37 7.79
N ASP A 83 4.41 -5.11 8.32
CA ASP A 83 3.32 -6.07 8.48
C ASP A 83 2.23 -5.74 7.45
N LEU A 84 2.05 -6.61 6.47
CA LEU A 84 1.12 -6.38 5.36
C LEU A 84 -0.33 -6.20 5.83
N ASN A 85 -0.78 -6.95 6.83
CA ASN A 85 -2.13 -6.83 7.35
C ASN A 85 -2.38 -5.46 7.99
N GLU A 86 -1.42 -4.98 8.79
CA GLU A 86 -1.51 -3.66 9.41
C GLU A 86 -1.38 -2.54 8.36
N PHE A 87 -0.56 -2.73 7.32
CA PHE A 87 -0.48 -1.78 6.21
C PHE A 87 -1.80 -1.66 5.44
N PHE A 88 -2.39 -2.78 5.02
CA PHE A 88 -3.66 -2.73 4.27
C PHE A 88 -4.83 -2.20 5.13
N LYS A 89 -4.79 -2.43 6.43
CA LYS A 89 -5.74 -1.82 7.36
C LYS A 89 -5.59 -0.30 7.43
N LEU A 90 -4.35 0.20 7.52
CA LEU A 90 -4.06 1.63 7.45
C LEU A 90 -4.49 2.22 6.10
N LYS A 91 -4.08 1.59 4.99
CA LYS A 91 -4.42 2.03 3.62
C LYS A 91 -5.93 2.16 3.44
N LYS A 92 -6.70 1.14 3.86
CA LYS A 92 -8.16 1.17 3.85
C LYS A 92 -8.72 2.34 4.67
N THR A 93 -8.17 2.59 5.85
CA THR A 93 -8.58 3.71 6.71
C THR A 93 -8.38 5.05 6.01
N ILE A 94 -7.24 5.23 5.35
CA ILE A 94 -6.92 6.46 4.62
C ILE A 94 -7.85 6.62 3.41
N ASP A 95 -8.08 5.55 2.62
CA ASP A 95 -8.98 5.59 1.47
C ASP A 95 -10.43 5.95 1.87
N GLU A 96 -10.90 5.46 3.02
CA GLU A 96 -12.23 5.76 3.55
C GLU A 96 -12.36 7.18 4.14
N SER A 97 -11.27 7.89 4.36
CA SER A 97 -11.25 9.27 4.89
C SER A 97 -11.31 10.35 3.82
N ASN A 98 -11.34 9.98 2.53
CA ASN A 98 -11.22 10.87 1.38
C ASN A 98 -9.89 11.65 1.31
N TYR A 99 -8.86 11.22 2.05
CA TYR A 99 -7.52 11.78 1.95
C TYR A 99 -6.75 11.10 0.81
N ASN A 100 -6.01 11.90 0.04
CA ASN A 100 -5.18 11.36 -1.02
C ASN A 100 -3.95 10.66 -0.46
N PHE A 101 -3.91 9.34 -0.55
CA PHE A 101 -2.81 8.51 -0.06
C PHE A 101 -1.44 8.93 -0.61
N TYR A 102 -1.39 9.44 -1.84
CA TYR A 102 -0.15 9.87 -2.49
C TYR A 102 0.36 11.27 -2.03
N GLU A 103 -0.36 11.91 -1.11
CA GLU A 103 0.12 13.10 -0.39
C GLU A 103 0.81 12.75 0.93
N ILE A 104 0.98 11.47 1.22
CA ILE A 104 1.80 10.96 2.30
C ILE A 104 3.23 10.81 1.80
N GLU A 105 4.19 11.32 2.57
CA GLU A 105 5.63 11.20 2.28
C GLU A 105 6.21 9.92 2.88
N SER A 106 5.90 9.66 4.15
CA SER A 106 6.48 8.55 4.89
C SER A 106 5.48 7.91 5.86
N LEU A 107 5.59 6.59 6.00
CA LEU A 107 4.83 5.76 6.93
C LEU A 107 5.83 5.04 7.86
N PHE A 108 5.75 5.30 9.15
CA PHE A 108 6.61 4.68 10.15
C PHE A 108 5.83 3.63 10.93
N PHE A 109 6.21 2.36 10.76
CA PHE A 109 5.60 1.25 11.49
C PHE A 109 6.45 0.83 12.67
N PHE A 110 5.84 0.79 13.85
CA PHE A 110 6.53 0.48 15.10
C PHE A 110 6.24 -0.95 15.59
N PRO A 111 7.13 -1.54 16.39
CA PRO A 111 6.90 -2.88 16.99
C PRO A 111 5.61 -2.97 17.83
N SER A 112 5.13 -1.84 18.37
CA SER A 112 3.85 -1.73 19.08
C SER A 112 2.62 -1.86 18.18
N LYS A 113 2.82 -2.06 16.85
CA LYS A 113 1.80 -2.11 15.81
C LYS A 113 1.01 -0.81 15.67
N ARG A 114 1.66 0.31 15.88
CA ARG A 114 1.12 1.64 15.60
C ARG A 114 1.81 2.25 14.40
N TRP A 115 1.16 3.24 13.81
CA TRP A 115 1.67 4.02 12.70
C TRP A 115 1.89 5.48 13.09
N ASP A 116 2.99 6.04 12.62
CA ASP A 116 3.14 7.49 12.50
C ASP A 116 3.19 7.81 11.00
N ILE A 117 2.53 8.89 10.59
CA ILE A 117 2.38 9.30 9.18
C ILE A 117 2.99 10.68 9.00
N GLU A 118 3.95 10.81 8.10
CA GLU A 118 4.48 12.08 7.67
C GLU A 118 3.80 12.50 6.37
N MET A 119 3.14 13.64 6.41
CA MET A 119 2.45 14.22 5.27
C MET A 119 3.44 14.95 4.37
N ALA A 120 3.16 15.10 3.08
CA ALA A 120 3.99 15.87 2.15
C ALA A 120 4.14 17.36 2.56
N SER A 121 3.25 17.86 3.43
CA SER A 121 3.37 19.17 4.07
C SER A 121 4.42 19.25 5.17
N GLY A 122 5.03 18.12 5.56
CA GLY A 122 5.98 18.00 6.68
C GLY A 122 5.32 17.79 8.05
N VAL A 123 4.00 17.67 8.12
CA VAL A 123 3.30 17.39 9.39
C VAL A 123 3.40 15.92 9.74
N LEU A 124 3.81 15.62 10.96
CA LEU A 124 3.85 14.26 11.52
C LEU A 124 2.61 13.96 12.36
N ILE A 125 1.82 12.97 11.94
CA ILE A 125 0.64 12.47 12.66
C ILE A 125 1.03 11.18 13.38
N LYS A 126 0.85 11.13 14.72
CA LYS A 126 1.11 9.96 15.54
C LYS A 126 -0.20 9.28 15.92
N LEU A 127 -0.43 8.08 15.35
CA LEU A 127 -1.69 7.35 15.48
C LEU A 127 -1.63 6.27 16.57
N PRO A 128 -2.75 5.99 17.26
CA PRO A 128 -2.85 4.87 18.17
C PRO A 128 -3.01 3.55 17.39
N LYS A 129 -2.70 2.44 18.03
CA LYS A 129 -2.98 1.10 17.48
C LYS A 129 -4.49 0.82 17.36
N LYS A 130 -5.28 1.29 18.33
CA LYS A 130 -6.75 1.15 18.35
C LYS A 130 -7.40 2.46 17.88
N ARG A 131 -8.64 2.39 17.39
CA ARG A 131 -9.40 3.56 16.90
C ARG A 131 -8.68 4.33 15.78
N LEU A 132 -8.03 3.59 14.89
CA LEU A 132 -7.21 4.16 13.82
C LEU A 132 -8.01 5.15 12.95
N LYS A 133 -9.22 4.77 12.55
CA LYS A 133 -10.09 5.57 11.67
C LYS A 133 -10.53 6.89 12.33
N GLU A 134 -11.04 6.81 13.55
CA GLU A 134 -11.49 7.99 14.30
C GLU A 134 -10.32 8.95 14.56
N SER A 135 -9.15 8.39 14.94
CA SER A 135 -7.95 9.17 15.23
C SER A 135 -7.38 9.82 13.97
N PHE A 136 -7.40 9.13 12.83
CA PHE A 136 -6.94 9.71 11.57
C PHE A 136 -7.87 10.82 11.08
N ASN A 137 -9.20 10.61 11.13
CA ASN A 137 -10.17 11.64 10.75
C ASN A 137 -10.04 12.89 11.64
N LEU A 138 -9.90 12.70 12.96
CA LEU A 138 -9.67 13.80 13.89
C LEU A 138 -8.39 14.59 13.55
N SER A 139 -7.32 13.90 13.16
CA SER A 139 -6.09 14.56 12.73
C SER A 139 -6.28 15.38 11.46
N LEU A 140 -7.11 14.92 10.51
CA LEU A 140 -7.44 15.67 9.30
C LEU A 140 -8.31 16.89 9.60
N GLU A 141 -9.24 16.81 10.56
CA GLU A 141 -10.03 17.95 11.03
C GLU A 141 -9.10 19.04 11.58
N ILE A 142 -8.13 18.66 12.42
CA ILE A 142 -7.14 19.60 13.00
C ILE A 142 -6.28 20.23 11.90
N LEU A 143 -5.81 19.44 10.91
CA LEU A 143 -5.03 19.96 9.79
C LEU A 143 -5.78 20.99 8.95
N ASN A 144 -7.11 20.86 8.85
CA ASN A 144 -7.96 21.74 8.07
C ASN A 144 -8.49 22.93 8.89
N ASP A 145 -8.29 22.95 10.20
CA ASP A 145 -8.75 24.04 11.07
C ASP A 145 -7.82 25.25 10.96
N LYS A 146 -8.38 26.37 10.51
CA LYS A 146 -7.67 27.64 10.33
C LYS A 146 -7.13 28.26 11.62
N ASN A 147 -7.59 27.80 12.78
CA ASN A 147 -7.11 28.25 14.07
C ASN A 147 -5.72 27.72 14.41
N PHE A 148 -5.32 26.61 13.80
CA PHE A 148 -4.01 26.02 13.97
C PHE A 148 -3.12 26.40 12.78
N LYS A 149 -2.00 27.07 13.05
CA LYS A 149 -1.01 27.47 12.02
C LYS A 149 0.33 26.84 12.36
N ASN A 150 1.08 26.51 11.30
CA ASN A 150 2.45 25.98 11.42
C ASN A 150 2.57 24.66 12.23
N ILE A 151 1.53 23.82 12.20
CA ILE A 151 1.56 22.52 12.87
C ILE A 151 2.71 21.68 12.33
N LYS A 152 3.51 21.11 13.22
CA LYS A 152 4.55 20.12 12.90
C LYS A 152 4.19 18.72 13.35
N VAL A 153 3.50 18.61 14.48
CA VAL A 153 3.15 17.29 15.04
C VAL A 153 1.71 17.31 15.55
N ILE A 154 0.94 16.27 15.21
CA ILE A 154 -0.37 15.97 15.77
C ILE A 154 -0.27 14.59 16.43
N ASP A 155 -0.36 14.54 17.75
CA ASP A 155 -0.31 13.28 18.49
C ASP A 155 -1.69 12.95 19.07
N VAL A 156 -2.35 11.97 18.46
CA VAL A 156 -3.70 11.49 18.84
C VAL A 156 -3.67 10.10 19.46
N ARG A 157 -2.53 9.69 20.01
CA ARG A 157 -2.37 8.36 20.62
C ARG A 157 -3.16 8.18 21.90
N GLN A 158 -3.42 9.25 22.64
CA GLN A 158 -4.17 9.22 23.88
C GLN A 158 -5.65 9.50 23.63
N GLU A 159 -6.55 8.79 24.34
CA GLU A 159 -7.99 8.86 24.08
C GLU A 159 -8.63 10.21 24.41
N LYS A 160 -8.09 10.92 25.41
CA LYS A 160 -8.69 12.14 25.96
C LYS A 160 -7.81 13.37 25.79
N GLN A 161 -6.72 13.24 25.08
CA GLN A 161 -5.74 14.30 24.93
C GLN A 161 -5.15 14.30 23.53
N ILE A 162 -5.17 15.46 22.91
CA ILE A 162 -4.47 15.72 21.64
C ILE A 162 -3.31 16.63 21.96
N VAL A 163 -2.12 16.28 21.52
CA VAL A 163 -0.95 17.14 21.62
C VAL A 163 -0.62 17.69 20.25
N ILE A 164 -0.64 19.00 20.12
CA ILE A 164 -0.27 19.72 18.89
C ILE A 164 1.00 20.47 19.19
N ASN A 165 2.00 20.35 18.30
CA ASN A 165 3.25 21.10 18.39
C ASN A 165 3.41 21.91 17.09
N GLU A 166 3.74 23.19 17.24
CA GLU A 166 3.98 24.14 16.17
C GLU A 166 5.47 24.32 15.86
#